data_bb6a0342574df0893d7d6b4ad7c61aae
#
_entry.id   bb6a0342574df0893d7d6b4ad7c61aae
#
_cell.length_a   1.000
_cell.length_b   1.000
_cell.length_c   1.000
_cell.angle_alpha   90.00
_cell.angle_beta   90.00
_cell.angle_gamma   90.00
#
_symmetry.space_group_name_H-M   'P 1'
#
loop_
_entity.id
_entity.type
_entity.pdbx_description
1 polymer ?
#
loop_
_entity_poly.entity_id
_entity_poly.type
_entity_poly.pdbx_seq_one_letter_code
_entity_poly.pdbx_strand_id
1 'polypeptide(L)'
;VSQHLQKLEEQVGVTLVQGSRSGCQPTTRALAFMPHATALLDMHARALEALHGNRERVGASSNIGTYLLQPFVRNYLTTANERGEVDLRIAANPDVADQLLAGQLDAAIMEWWLPHPDFEHRLWRVEPLVLIVSPDHALAEAGCIERDRLVDLPMLGGEPGSGTGRLLTEYFGELGVPRSGMQLGSTEAVKQAVRAGLGVSLVMASAVQDEVRSGALVALPIPGLEKRLQLIWRKPPGNLHPPGFVRHLLEEADLAG
;
A
#
# COMPACT_ATOMS: atom_id res chain seq x y z
N VAL A 1 37.55 -11.84 -5.64
CA VAL A 1 36.21 -12.00 -6.25
C VAL A 1 36.16 -13.31 -7.03
N SER A 2 37.17 -13.65 -7.81
CA SER A 2 37.11 -14.83 -8.68
C SER A 2 36.95 -16.17 -7.94
N GLN A 3 37.65 -16.42 -6.82
CA GLN A 3 37.58 -17.70 -6.11
C GLN A 3 36.19 -17.99 -5.50
N HIS A 4 35.52 -17.00 -4.93
CA HIS A 4 34.18 -17.17 -4.36
C HIS A 4 33.12 -17.38 -5.45
N LEU A 5 33.26 -16.66 -6.58
CA LEU A 5 32.38 -16.83 -7.71
C LEU A 5 32.55 -18.20 -8.35
N GLN A 6 33.80 -18.66 -8.51
CA GLN A 6 34.10 -19.98 -9.06
C GLN A 6 33.50 -21.10 -8.19
N LYS A 7 33.64 -20.99 -6.84
CA LYS A 7 33.01 -21.93 -5.91
C LYS A 7 31.48 -21.93 -6.01
N LEU A 8 30.88 -20.75 -6.20
CA LEU A 8 29.44 -20.64 -6.39
C LEU A 8 29.01 -21.32 -7.69
N GLU A 9 29.72 -21.07 -8.81
CA GLU A 9 29.47 -21.70 -10.10
C GLU A 9 29.59 -23.22 -10.03
N GLU A 10 30.59 -23.74 -9.30
CA GLU A 10 30.75 -25.17 -9.03
C GLU A 10 29.56 -25.73 -8.24
N GLN A 11 29.07 -25.02 -7.22
CA GLN A 11 27.93 -25.46 -6.41
C GLN A 11 26.61 -25.45 -7.18
N VAL A 12 26.35 -24.40 -7.98
CA VAL A 12 25.10 -24.31 -8.73
C VAL A 12 25.17 -25.05 -10.09
N GLY A 13 26.35 -25.51 -10.49
CA GLY A 13 26.57 -26.30 -11.69
C GLY A 13 26.42 -25.52 -13.01
N VAL A 14 26.48 -24.18 -12.94
CA VAL A 14 26.33 -23.31 -14.13
C VAL A 14 27.26 -22.12 -14.06
N THR A 15 27.75 -21.67 -15.24
CA THR A 15 28.53 -20.44 -15.35
C THR A 15 27.64 -19.23 -15.18
N LEU A 16 28.00 -18.36 -14.24
CA LEU A 16 27.25 -17.14 -13.93
C LEU A 16 27.88 -15.90 -14.58
N VAL A 17 29.19 -15.95 -14.86
CA VAL A 17 29.90 -14.81 -15.42
C VAL A 17 30.73 -15.24 -16.64
N GLN A 18 30.70 -14.44 -17.66
CA GLN A 18 31.51 -14.66 -18.86
C GLN A 18 32.42 -13.46 -19.12
N GLY A 19 33.66 -13.76 -19.55
CA GLY A 19 34.62 -12.73 -19.96
C GLY A 19 34.20 -12.12 -21.29
N SER A 20 34.29 -10.81 -21.39
CA SER A 20 34.14 -10.07 -22.65
C SER A 20 35.36 -9.16 -22.89
N ARG A 21 35.51 -8.62 -24.13
CA ARG A 21 36.56 -7.65 -24.45
C ARG A 21 36.48 -6.37 -23.62
N SER A 22 35.30 -6.08 -23.03
CA SER A 22 35.02 -4.90 -22.20
C SER A 22 34.96 -5.20 -20.69
N GLY A 23 35.27 -6.46 -20.29
CA GLY A 23 35.23 -6.85 -18.86
C GLY A 23 34.43 -8.14 -18.65
N CYS A 24 33.98 -8.32 -17.43
CA CYS A 24 33.20 -9.47 -16.99
C CYS A 24 31.70 -9.13 -17.01
N GLN A 25 30.88 -9.96 -17.64
CA GLN A 25 29.42 -9.74 -17.73
C GLN A 25 28.63 -10.94 -17.18
N PRO A 26 27.47 -10.71 -16.55
CA PRO A 26 26.61 -11.79 -16.08
C PRO A 26 26.00 -12.54 -17.27
N THR A 27 25.88 -13.85 -17.14
CA THR A 27 25.14 -14.68 -18.09
C THR A 27 23.61 -14.50 -17.88
N THR A 28 22.80 -14.93 -18.87
CA THR A 28 21.33 -14.96 -18.71
C THR A 28 20.90 -15.78 -17.47
N ARG A 29 21.63 -16.86 -17.17
CA ARG A 29 21.39 -17.67 -15.96
C ARG A 29 21.72 -16.90 -14.69
N ALA A 30 22.78 -16.10 -14.68
CA ALA A 30 23.11 -15.22 -13.57
C ALA A 30 22.01 -14.18 -13.35
N LEU A 31 21.52 -13.54 -14.41
CA LEU A 31 20.43 -12.55 -14.30
C LEU A 31 19.14 -13.16 -13.73
N ALA A 32 18.82 -14.40 -14.10
CA ALA A 32 17.69 -15.12 -13.53
C ALA A 32 17.93 -15.54 -12.06
N PHE A 33 19.19 -15.86 -11.69
CA PHE A 33 19.56 -16.29 -10.33
C PHE A 33 19.67 -15.10 -9.34
N MET A 34 20.12 -13.95 -9.80
CA MET A 34 20.38 -12.77 -8.95
C MET A 34 19.23 -12.38 -8.03
N PRO A 35 17.97 -12.29 -8.47
CA PRO A 35 16.86 -11.94 -7.59
C PRO A 35 16.70 -12.93 -6.43
N HIS A 36 16.87 -14.22 -6.70
CA HIS A 36 16.78 -15.27 -5.67
C HIS A 36 17.97 -15.21 -4.69
N ALA A 37 19.17 -14.97 -5.20
CA ALA A 37 20.37 -14.81 -4.37
C ALA A 37 20.24 -13.58 -3.45
N THR A 38 19.77 -12.45 -3.97
CA THR A 38 19.49 -11.25 -3.18
C THR A 38 18.46 -11.53 -2.11
N ALA A 39 17.35 -12.18 -2.43
CA ALA A 39 16.31 -12.54 -1.45
C ALA A 39 16.84 -13.44 -0.33
N LEU A 40 17.73 -14.40 -0.63
CA LEU A 40 18.37 -15.25 0.38
C LEU A 40 19.29 -14.46 1.30
N LEU A 41 20.09 -13.54 0.76
CA LEU A 41 20.96 -12.67 1.54
C LEU A 41 20.17 -11.72 2.44
N ASP A 42 19.10 -11.14 1.92
CA ASP A 42 18.20 -10.28 2.69
C ASP A 42 17.51 -11.09 3.82
N MET A 43 17.10 -12.32 3.53
CA MET A 43 16.51 -13.22 4.54
C MET A 43 17.53 -13.56 5.64
N HIS A 44 18.78 -13.84 5.26
CA HIS A 44 19.86 -14.12 6.22
C HIS A 44 20.15 -12.90 7.10
N ALA A 45 20.29 -11.70 6.49
CA ALA A 45 20.50 -10.47 7.25
C ALA A 45 19.35 -10.22 8.24
N ARG A 46 18.11 -10.42 7.83
CA ARG A 46 16.92 -10.30 8.69
C ARG A 46 16.90 -11.30 9.84
N ALA A 47 17.30 -12.56 9.56
CA ALA A 47 17.40 -13.55 10.63
C ALA A 47 18.40 -13.16 11.72
N LEU A 48 19.52 -12.53 11.33
CA LEU A 48 20.49 -11.99 12.28
C LEU A 48 19.95 -10.74 13.01
N GLU A 49 19.28 -9.83 12.31
CA GLU A 49 18.66 -8.65 12.92
C GLU A 49 17.58 -9.05 13.95
N ALA A 50 16.78 -10.07 13.67
CA ALA A 50 15.77 -10.59 14.60
C ALA A 50 16.37 -11.10 15.93
N LEU A 51 17.67 -11.48 15.95
CA LEU A 51 18.37 -11.86 17.17
C LEU A 51 18.85 -10.66 17.99
N HIS A 52 19.05 -9.51 17.36
CA HIS A 52 19.75 -8.36 17.95
C HIS A 52 18.93 -7.09 18.02
N GLY A 53 17.79 -7.04 17.36
CA GLY A 53 16.99 -5.82 17.24
C GLY A 53 15.49 -6.09 17.20
N ASN A 54 14.76 -5.07 17.57
CA ASN A 54 13.30 -5.05 17.59
C ASN A 54 12.79 -4.12 16.47
N ARG A 55 13.42 -4.19 15.28
CA ARG A 55 13.05 -3.37 14.12
C ARG A 55 11.98 -4.09 13.31
N GLU A 56 10.81 -3.48 13.24
CA GLU A 56 9.68 -3.99 12.46
C GLU A 56 9.61 -3.27 11.10
N ARG A 57 9.56 -4.04 10.01
CA ARG A 57 9.38 -3.54 8.65
C ARG A 57 7.91 -3.59 8.29
N VAL A 58 7.31 -2.44 8.19
CA VAL A 58 5.87 -2.31 7.98
C VAL A 58 5.62 -1.66 6.62
N GLY A 59 4.85 -2.34 5.77
CA GLY A 59 4.37 -1.79 4.51
C GLY A 59 3.04 -1.08 4.68
N ALA A 60 2.83 0.00 3.93
CA ALA A 60 1.52 0.65 3.86
C ALA A 60 1.19 1.01 2.42
N SER A 61 -0.06 0.75 2.00
CA SER A 61 -0.55 1.28 0.72
C SER A 61 -0.46 2.80 0.70
N SER A 62 -0.16 3.38 -0.47
CA SER A 62 0.17 4.79 -0.66
C SER A 62 -0.75 5.74 0.09
N ASN A 63 -2.07 5.60 -0.07
CA ASN A 63 -3.04 6.47 0.59
C ASN A 63 -3.07 6.28 2.11
N ILE A 64 -2.97 5.05 2.60
CA ILE A 64 -2.95 4.75 4.03
C ILE A 64 -1.71 5.36 4.68
N GLY A 65 -0.54 5.11 4.09
CA GLY A 65 0.73 5.64 4.59
C GLY A 65 0.79 7.16 4.56
N THR A 66 0.21 7.80 3.54
CA THR A 66 0.24 9.25 3.37
C THR A 66 -0.73 9.97 4.30
N TYR A 67 -1.98 9.50 4.40
CA TYR A 67 -3.06 10.29 5.00
C TYR A 67 -3.55 9.78 6.37
N LEU A 68 -3.25 8.52 6.75
CA LEU A 68 -3.81 7.92 7.94
C LEU A 68 -2.77 7.52 8.98
N LEU A 69 -1.64 6.95 8.56
CA LEU A 69 -0.80 6.17 9.44
C LEU A 69 0.12 7.00 10.34
N GLN A 70 0.48 8.22 9.95
CA GLN A 70 1.49 9.03 10.63
C GLN A 70 1.21 9.31 12.12
N PRO A 71 -0.03 9.62 12.55
CA PRO A 71 -0.35 9.79 13.97
C PRO A 71 -0.10 8.53 14.79
N PHE A 72 -0.42 7.35 14.25
CA PHE A 72 -0.23 6.05 14.92
C PHE A 72 1.26 5.70 15.05
N VAL A 73 2.05 5.94 14.01
CA VAL A 73 3.50 5.77 14.07
C VAL A 73 4.11 6.67 15.15
N ARG A 74 3.73 7.94 15.18
CA ARG A 74 4.17 8.86 16.23
C ARG A 74 3.79 8.36 17.62
N ASN A 75 2.55 7.94 17.83
CA ASN A 75 2.07 7.45 19.11
C ASN A 75 2.85 6.20 19.55
N TYR A 76 3.04 5.25 18.64
CA TYR A 76 3.85 4.06 18.89
C TYR A 76 5.27 4.39 19.32
N LEU A 77 5.95 5.28 18.61
CA LEU A 77 7.34 5.68 18.92
C LEU A 77 7.48 6.46 20.22
N THR A 78 6.45 7.22 20.62
CA THR A 78 6.48 8.04 21.83
C THR A 78 6.07 7.30 23.10
N THR A 79 5.19 6.30 23.01
CA THR A 79 4.69 5.53 24.16
C THR A 79 5.63 4.42 24.59
N ALA A 80 6.68 4.16 23.85
CA ALA A 80 7.50 2.97 23.98
C ALA A 80 8.92 3.29 24.41
N ASN A 81 9.20 3.32 25.70
CA ASN A 81 10.58 3.38 26.24
C ASN A 81 11.45 2.16 25.87
N GLU A 82 10.88 1.09 25.31
CA GLU A 82 11.57 -0.17 24.98
C GLU A 82 11.03 -0.86 23.70
N ARG A 83 10.16 -0.19 22.91
CA ARG A 83 9.59 -0.77 21.69
C ARG A 83 10.49 -0.43 20.52
N GLY A 84 10.64 -1.42 19.63
CA GLY A 84 11.59 -1.36 18.54
C GLY A 84 11.36 -0.24 17.53
N GLU A 85 12.30 -0.12 16.62
CA GLU A 85 12.21 0.80 15.49
C GLU A 85 11.19 0.30 14.48
N VAL A 86 10.41 1.21 13.90
CA VAL A 86 9.53 0.94 12.75
C VAL A 86 10.19 1.45 11.48
N ASP A 87 10.45 0.54 10.54
CA ASP A 87 10.86 0.87 9.16
C ASP A 87 9.59 0.88 8.29
N LEU A 88 9.01 2.07 8.10
CA LEU A 88 7.78 2.23 7.33
C LEU A 88 8.09 2.41 5.84
N ARG A 89 7.52 1.54 5.00
CA ARG A 89 7.59 1.60 3.55
C ARG A 89 6.22 1.86 2.95
N ILE A 90 6.12 2.96 2.20
CA ILE A 90 4.89 3.37 1.53
C ILE A 90 5.04 3.10 0.04
N ALA A 91 4.14 2.32 -0.53
CA ALA A 91 4.15 1.96 -1.95
C ALA A 91 2.74 1.64 -2.46
N ALA A 92 2.59 1.37 -3.76
CA ALA A 92 1.34 0.90 -4.32
C ALA A 92 0.89 -0.41 -3.66
N ASN A 93 -0.41 -0.63 -3.55
CA ASN A 93 -0.95 -1.80 -2.84
C ASN A 93 -0.40 -3.14 -3.39
N PRO A 94 -0.27 -3.36 -4.72
CA PRO A 94 0.36 -4.58 -5.24
C PRO A 94 1.82 -4.74 -4.81
N ASP A 95 2.61 -3.67 -4.83
CA ASP A 95 4.04 -3.71 -4.46
C ASP A 95 4.22 -4.04 -2.98
N VAL A 96 3.34 -3.51 -2.12
CA VAL A 96 3.31 -3.87 -0.69
C VAL A 96 2.97 -5.35 -0.50
N ALA A 97 1.99 -5.86 -1.26
CA ALA A 97 1.64 -7.28 -1.24
C ALA A 97 2.81 -8.17 -1.65
N ASP A 98 3.48 -7.85 -2.74
CA ASP A 98 4.63 -8.61 -3.26
C ASP A 98 5.79 -8.59 -2.25
N GLN A 99 6.10 -7.46 -1.64
CA GLN A 99 7.13 -7.34 -0.61
C GLN A 99 6.78 -8.17 0.65
N LEU A 100 5.50 -8.16 1.06
CA LEU A 100 5.03 -8.96 2.20
C LEU A 100 5.14 -10.45 1.92
N LEU A 101 4.70 -10.91 0.75
CA LEU A 101 4.81 -12.30 0.31
C LEU A 101 6.27 -12.76 0.20
N ALA A 102 7.15 -11.91 -0.34
CA ALA A 102 8.59 -12.16 -0.40
C ALA A 102 9.27 -12.11 0.98
N GLY A 103 8.53 -11.83 2.05
CA GLY A 103 9.03 -11.70 3.42
C GLY A 103 9.96 -10.49 3.60
N GLN A 104 9.91 -9.49 2.78
CA GLN A 104 10.65 -8.22 2.93
C GLN A 104 10.00 -7.29 3.96
N LEU A 105 8.73 -7.56 4.30
CA LEU A 105 7.96 -6.90 5.33
C LEU A 105 7.51 -7.91 6.38
N ASP A 106 7.41 -7.47 7.62
CA ASP A 106 6.89 -8.26 8.75
C ASP A 106 5.37 -8.13 8.84
N ALA A 107 4.84 -6.97 8.44
CA ALA A 107 3.42 -6.66 8.40
C ALA A 107 3.10 -5.63 7.31
N ALA A 108 1.82 -5.50 6.98
CA ALA A 108 1.33 -4.50 6.03
C ALA A 108 -0.04 -3.96 6.42
N ILE A 109 -0.30 -2.69 6.05
CA ILE A 109 -1.62 -2.06 6.12
C ILE A 109 -2.05 -1.75 4.70
N MET A 110 -3.14 -2.39 4.24
CA MET A 110 -3.50 -2.41 2.83
C MET A 110 -4.96 -2.05 2.59
N GLU A 111 -5.25 -1.47 1.42
CA GLU A 111 -6.60 -1.15 0.99
C GLU A 111 -7.41 -2.40 0.60
N TRP A 112 -6.73 -3.43 0.17
CA TRP A 112 -7.31 -4.75 -0.11
C TRP A 112 -6.24 -5.84 -0.01
N TRP A 113 -6.67 -7.05 0.34
CA TRP A 113 -5.83 -8.23 0.46
C TRP A 113 -6.57 -9.47 -0.02
N LEU A 114 -5.87 -10.36 -0.72
CA LEU A 114 -6.38 -11.69 -1.02
C LEU A 114 -5.90 -12.65 0.07
N PRO A 115 -6.80 -13.34 0.80
CA PRO A 115 -6.40 -14.25 1.87
C PRO A 115 -5.34 -15.24 1.44
N HIS A 116 -4.34 -15.42 2.28
CA HIS A 116 -3.22 -16.34 2.06
C HIS A 116 -3.01 -17.22 3.31
N PRO A 117 -2.76 -18.55 3.18
CA PRO A 117 -2.69 -19.48 4.31
C PRO A 117 -1.62 -19.13 5.35
N ASP A 118 -0.51 -18.52 4.94
CA ASP A 118 0.61 -18.18 5.82
C ASP A 118 0.45 -16.82 6.52
N PHE A 119 -0.64 -16.11 6.24
CA PHE A 119 -0.87 -14.78 6.79
C PHE A 119 -2.17 -14.71 7.57
N GLU A 120 -2.14 -13.95 8.66
CA GLU A 120 -3.34 -13.46 9.32
C GLU A 120 -3.68 -12.08 8.79
N HIS A 121 -4.98 -11.75 8.80
CA HIS A 121 -5.45 -10.42 8.47
C HIS A 121 -6.64 -10.05 9.34
N ARG A 122 -6.75 -8.76 9.67
CA ARG A 122 -7.89 -8.18 10.41
C ARG A 122 -8.30 -6.86 9.82
N LEU A 123 -9.58 -6.57 9.90
CA LEU A 123 -10.07 -5.23 9.63
C LEU A 123 -9.45 -4.27 10.65
N TRP A 124 -8.79 -3.24 10.14
CA TRP A 124 -8.26 -2.16 10.97
C TRP A 124 -9.22 -0.99 11.06
N ARG A 125 -9.70 -0.52 9.88
CA ARG A 125 -10.52 0.67 9.79
C ARG A 125 -11.44 0.61 8.58
N VAL A 126 -12.62 1.18 8.72
CA VAL A 126 -13.52 1.50 7.60
C VAL A 126 -13.32 2.97 7.24
N GLU A 127 -13.03 3.24 5.97
CA GLU A 127 -12.72 4.58 5.47
C GLU A 127 -13.72 4.96 4.37
N PRO A 128 -14.56 5.99 4.57
CA PRO A 128 -15.49 6.43 3.56
C PRO A 128 -14.77 6.93 2.30
N LEU A 129 -15.32 6.64 1.13
CA LEU A 129 -14.97 7.32 -0.11
C LEU A 129 -15.93 8.49 -0.36
N VAL A 130 -15.38 9.57 -0.87
CA VAL A 130 -16.12 10.78 -1.25
C VAL A 130 -15.83 11.13 -2.70
N LEU A 131 -16.83 11.67 -3.39
CA LEU A 131 -16.61 12.31 -4.68
C LEU A 131 -16.06 13.72 -4.42
N ILE A 132 -14.91 14.03 -5.02
CA ILE A 132 -14.34 15.37 -4.97
C ILE A 132 -14.62 16.12 -6.26
N VAL A 133 -15.02 17.37 -6.12
CA VAL A 133 -15.30 18.30 -7.22
C VAL A 133 -14.67 19.66 -6.93
N SER A 134 -14.44 20.46 -7.97
CA SER A 134 -14.04 21.87 -7.76
C SER A 134 -15.20 22.66 -7.15
N PRO A 135 -14.95 23.76 -6.43
CA PRO A 135 -16.01 24.60 -5.86
C PRO A 135 -16.98 25.17 -6.92
N ASP A 136 -16.52 25.37 -8.15
CA ASP A 136 -17.32 25.89 -9.26
C ASP A 136 -18.07 24.80 -10.05
N HIS A 137 -17.95 23.54 -9.64
CA HIS A 137 -18.59 22.42 -10.32
C HIS A 137 -20.10 22.41 -10.04
N ALA A 138 -20.92 22.03 -11.04
CA ALA A 138 -22.38 21.98 -10.91
C ALA A 138 -22.92 21.12 -9.76
N LEU A 139 -22.12 20.18 -9.29
CA LEU A 139 -22.46 19.31 -8.15
C LEU A 139 -21.99 19.86 -6.80
N ALA A 140 -21.30 21.00 -6.73
CA ALA A 140 -20.70 21.48 -5.49
C ALA A 140 -21.72 21.71 -4.36
N GLU A 141 -22.95 22.07 -4.72
CA GLU A 141 -24.04 22.33 -3.77
C GLU A 141 -24.97 21.10 -3.54
N ALA A 142 -24.64 19.94 -4.10
CA ALA A 142 -25.54 18.78 -4.07
C ALA A 142 -25.69 18.12 -2.68
N GLY A 143 -24.79 18.43 -1.74
CA GLY A 143 -24.78 17.87 -0.39
C GLY A 143 -24.36 16.39 -0.32
N CYS A 144 -24.93 15.54 -1.16
CA CYS A 144 -24.53 14.13 -1.35
C CYS A 144 -24.77 13.73 -2.81
N ILE A 145 -24.23 12.57 -3.21
CA ILE A 145 -24.46 12.07 -4.57
C ILE A 145 -24.90 10.61 -4.54
N GLU A 146 -25.95 10.31 -5.28
CA GLU A 146 -26.43 8.95 -5.42
C GLU A 146 -25.61 8.17 -6.45
N ARG A 147 -25.59 6.85 -6.26
CA ARG A 147 -24.78 5.88 -7.00
C ARG A 147 -24.92 5.98 -8.52
N ASP A 148 -26.14 6.01 -9.01
CA ASP A 148 -26.48 6.04 -10.45
C ASP A 148 -25.98 7.32 -11.14
N ARG A 149 -25.88 8.44 -10.44
CA ARG A 149 -25.36 9.68 -11.00
C ARG A 149 -23.85 9.67 -11.22
N LEU A 150 -23.12 8.74 -10.60
CA LEU A 150 -21.66 8.63 -10.76
C LEU A 150 -21.25 8.05 -12.10
N VAL A 151 -22.11 7.22 -12.75
CA VAL A 151 -21.75 6.44 -13.95
C VAL A 151 -21.41 7.35 -15.14
N ASP A 152 -22.09 8.49 -15.24
CA ASP A 152 -21.93 9.42 -16.36
C ASP A 152 -20.89 10.53 -16.12
N LEU A 153 -20.25 10.55 -14.95
CA LEU A 153 -19.29 11.60 -14.61
C LEU A 153 -17.91 11.34 -15.26
N PRO A 154 -17.20 12.40 -15.66
CA PRO A 154 -15.84 12.31 -16.21
C PRO A 154 -14.84 12.02 -15.08
N MET A 155 -14.72 10.76 -14.69
CA MET A 155 -13.89 10.34 -13.57
C MET A 155 -12.39 10.41 -13.90
N LEU A 156 -11.62 11.00 -13.01
CA LEU A 156 -10.16 10.98 -13.02
C LEU A 156 -9.67 9.83 -12.15
N GLY A 157 -8.74 9.03 -12.68
CA GLY A 157 -8.11 7.91 -11.97
C GLY A 157 -6.83 8.35 -11.25
N GLY A 158 -6.62 7.81 -10.05
CA GLY A 158 -5.41 8.01 -9.26
C GLY A 158 -4.33 6.95 -9.56
N GLU A 159 -3.85 6.30 -8.51
CA GLU A 159 -2.81 5.29 -8.59
C GLU A 159 -3.37 3.97 -9.16
N PRO A 160 -2.73 3.38 -10.18
CA PRO A 160 -3.07 2.05 -10.67
C PRO A 160 -2.93 1.00 -9.55
N GLY A 161 -3.89 0.07 -9.45
CA GLY A 161 -3.88 -0.97 -8.41
C GLY A 161 -4.29 -0.51 -7.01
N SER A 162 -4.64 0.76 -6.83
CA SER A 162 -5.28 1.24 -5.61
C SER A 162 -6.61 0.58 -5.40
N GLY A 163 -7.09 -0.04 -4.54
CA GLY A 163 -8.38 -0.76 -4.42
C GLY A 163 -9.64 -0.02 -4.90
N THR A 164 -9.54 1.26 -5.32
CA THR A 164 -10.70 2.04 -5.77
C THR A 164 -11.38 1.44 -7.00
N GLY A 165 -10.62 1.07 -8.02
CA GLY A 165 -11.20 0.47 -9.24
C GLY A 165 -11.89 -0.86 -8.96
N ARG A 166 -11.32 -1.71 -8.10
CA ARG A 166 -11.91 -2.96 -7.65
C ARG A 166 -13.20 -2.73 -6.88
N LEU A 167 -13.16 -1.82 -5.90
CA LEU A 167 -14.32 -1.44 -5.11
C LEU A 167 -15.44 -0.89 -5.98
N LEU A 168 -15.13 -0.07 -6.99
CA LEU A 168 -16.12 0.45 -7.93
C LEU A 168 -16.79 -0.66 -8.73
N THR A 169 -16.04 -1.68 -9.16
CA THR A 169 -16.61 -2.85 -9.85
C THR A 169 -17.61 -3.58 -8.95
N GLU A 170 -17.28 -3.77 -7.69
CA GLU A 170 -18.19 -4.42 -6.71
C GLU A 170 -19.39 -3.52 -6.39
N TYR A 171 -19.19 -2.23 -6.20
CA TYR A 171 -20.22 -1.26 -5.83
C TYR A 171 -21.22 -1.01 -6.96
N PHE A 172 -20.76 -0.87 -8.20
CA PHE A 172 -21.64 -0.61 -9.35
C PHE A 172 -22.31 -1.84 -9.90
N GLY A 173 -21.66 -3.02 -9.84
CA GLY A 173 -22.25 -4.26 -10.36
C GLY A 173 -22.75 -4.11 -11.81
N GLU A 174 -24.04 -4.37 -12.01
CA GLU A 174 -24.67 -4.31 -13.35
C GLU A 174 -24.82 -2.89 -13.93
N LEU A 175 -24.72 -1.84 -13.12
CA LEU A 175 -24.80 -0.44 -13.61
C LEU A 175 -23.57 -0.04 -14.44
N GLY A 176 -22.50 -0.83 -14.35
CA GLY A 176 -21.23 -0.54 -15.00
C GLY A 176 -20.37 0.47 -14.24
N VAL A 177 -19.07 0.25 -14.29
CA VAL A 177 -18.09 1.13 -13.61
C VAL A 177 -17.97 2.46 -14.38
N PRO A 178 -17.96 3.62 -13.69
CA PRO A 178 -17.70 4.90 -14.32
C PRO A 178 -16.43 4.85 -15.16
N ARG A 179 -16.49 5.43 -16.36
CA ARG A 179 -15.33 5.46 -17.24
C ARG A 179 -14.26 6.37 -16.65
N SER A 180 -13.11 5.80 -16.33
CA SER A 180 -11.95 6.59 -15.96
C SER A 180 -11.35 7.22 -17.22
N GLY A 181 -11.29 8.53 -17.25
CA GLY A 181 -10.64 9.27 -18.34
C GLY A 181 -9.10 9.23 -18.19
N MET A 182 -8.54 10.23 -17.53
CA MET A 182 -7.11 10.39 -17.33
C MET A 182 -6.64 9.63 -16.07
N GLN A 183 -5.55 8.87 -16.18
CA GLN A 183 -4.86 8.24 -15.05
C GLN A 183 -3.68 9.13 -14.62
N LEU A 184 -3.67 9.60 -13.39
CA LEU A 184 -2.75 10.63 -12.91
C LEU A 184 -1.67 10.11 -11.95
N GLY A 185 -1.69 8.83 -11.63
CA GLY A 185 -0.64 8.15 -10.90
C GLY A 185 -0.62 8.36 -9.37
N SER A 186 -1.32 9.37 -8.84
CA SER A 186 -1.41 9.58 -7.39
C SER A 186 -2.67 10.36 -7.01
N THR A 187 -3.12 10.23 -5.75
CA THR A 187 -4.24 10.99 -5.21
C THR A 187 -3.95 12.49 -5.19
N GLU A 188 -2.71 12.89 -4.94
CA GLU A 188 -2.33 14.31 -4.95
C GLU A 188 -2.47 14.93 -6.34
N ALA A 189 -1.99 14.24 -7.38
CA ALA A 189 -2.17 14.71 -8.76
C ALA A 189 -3.66 14.80 -9.15
N VAL A 190 -4.47 13.85 -8.69
CA VAL A 190 -5.93 13.88 -8.89
C VAL A 190 -6.56 15.10 -8.23
N LYS A 191 -6.22 15.40 -6.97
CA LYS A 191 -6.73 16.60 -6.27
C LYS A 191 -6.42 17.88 -7.04
N GLN A 192 -5.19 18.01 -7.56
CA GLN A 192 -4.81 19.17 -8.36
C GLN A 192 -5.60 19.25 -9.68
N ALA A 193 -5.83 18.13 -10.36
CA ALA A 193 -6.61 18.09 -11.59
C ALA A 193 -8.09 18.46 -11.36
N VAL A 194 -8.69 17.96 -10.27
CA VAL A 194 -10.06 18.31 -9.88
C VAL A 194 -10.17 19.81 -9.56
N ARG A 195 -9.22 20.39 -8.84
CA ARG A 195 -9.15 21.85 -8.58
C ARG A 195 -9.06 22.66 -9.87
N ALA A 196 -8.37 22.14 -10.87
CA ALA A 196 -8.25 22.78 -12.19
C ALA A 196 -9.50 22.59 -13.08
N GLY A 197 -10.54 21.89 -12.59
CA GLY A 197 -11.79 21.67 -13.33
C GLY A 197 -11.69 20.61 -14.44
N LEU A 198 -10.66 19.73 -14.41
CA LEU A 198 -10.47 18.69 -15.45
C LEU A 198 -11.44 17.52 -15.33
N GLY A 199 -12.14 17.38 -14.23
CA GLY A 199 -13.10 16.32 -13.96
C GLY A 199 -13.35 16.16 -12.48
N VAL A 200 -13.85 14.98 -12.09
CA VAL A 200 -14.16 14.60 -10.71
C VAL A 200 -13.44 13.31 -10.33
N SER A 201 -13.33 12.98 -9.06
CA SER A 201 -12.70 11.73 -8.65
C SER A 201 -13.22 11.22 -7.31
N LEU A 202 -12.99 9.91 -7.07
CA LEU A 202 -13.30 9.26 -5.83
C LEU A 202 -12.01 9.04 -5.03
N VAL A 203 -12.00 9.58 -3.82
CA VAL A 203 -10.86 9.51 -2.91
C VAL A 203 -11.32 9.16 -1.49
N MET A 204 -10.41 8.71 -0.64
CA MET A 204 -10.70 8.55 0.78
C MET A 204 -11.01 9.90 1.42
N ALA A 205 -12.00 9.96 2.30
CA ALA A 205 -12.38 11.19 2.98
C ALA A 205 -11.20 11.80 3.76
N SER A 206 -10.35 10.96 4.34
CA SER A 206 -9.12 11.39 5.02
C SER A 206 -8.11 12.10 4.11
N ALA A 207 -8.13 11.81 2.81
CA ALA A 207 -7.15 12.37 1.85
C ALA A 207 -7.44 13.82 1.43
N VAL A 208 -8.62 14.37 1.77
CA VAL A 208 -9.07 15.70 1.29
C VAL A 208 -9.52 16.64 2.42
N GLN A 209 -9.25 16.31 3.66
CA GLN A 209 -9.71 17.10 4.80
C GLN A 209 -9.22 18.55 4.77
N ASP A 210 -7.99 18.78 4.38
CA ASP A 210 -7.39 20.11 4.33
C ASP A 210 -7.95 20.94 3.17
N GLU A 211 -8.14 20.32 2.00
CA GLU A 211 -8.73 20.99 0.83
C GLU A 211 -10.19 21.36 1.08
N VAL A 212 -10.96 20.49 1.74
CA VAL A 212 -12.34 20.77 2.11
C VAL A 212 -12.39 21.88 3.15
N ARG A 213 -11.55 21.83 4.17
CA ARG A 213 -11.50 22.86 5.23
C ARG A 213 -11.10 24.23 4.67
N SER A 214 -10.21 24.27 3.69
CA SER A 214 -9.79 25.51 3.01
C SER A 214 -10.74 25.98 1.91
N GLY A 215 -11.76 25.18 1.55
CA GLY A 215 -12.66 25.46 0.44
C GLY A 215 -12.04 25.26 -0.96
N ALA A 216 -10.87 24.62 -1.04
CA ALA A 216 -10.19 24.36 -2.31
C ALA A 216 -10.84 23.22 -3.12
N LEU A 217 -11.55 22.31 -2.44
CA LEU A 217 -12.35 21.24 -3.01
C LEU A 217 -13.66 21.09 -2.22
N VAL A 218 -14.67 20.55 -2.89
CA VAL A 218 -15.90 20.09 -2.25
C VAL A 218 -15.90 18.56 -2.26
N ALA A 219 -16.21 17.95 -1.11
CA ALA A 219 -16.33 16.51 -0.96
C ALA A 219 -17.81 16.13 -0.77
N LEU A 220 -18.32 15.29 -1.63
CA LEU A 220 -19.69 14.80 -1.61
C LEU A 220 -19.71 13.36 -1.10
N PRO A 221 -20.34 13.08 0.04
CA PRO A 221 -20.52 11.72 0.55
C PRO A 221 -21.31 10.86 -0.43
N ILE A 222 -20.96 9.59 -0.47
CA ILE A 222 -21.64 8.56 -1.28
C ILE A 222 -22.10 7.48 -0.32
N PRO A 223 -23.40 7.29 -0.12
CA PRO A 223 -23.92 6.29 0.80
C PRO A 223 -23.42 4.87 0.46
N GLY A 224 -22.88 4.18 1.46
CA GLY A 224 -22.43 2.79 1.35
C GLY A 224 -21.15 2.57 0.56
N LEU A 225 -20.45 3.61 0.12
CA LEU A 225 -19.17 3.48 -0.55
C LEU A 225 -18.01 3.73 0.42
N GLU A 226 -17.38 2.64 0.84
CA GLU A 226 -16.32 2.66 1.86
C GLU A 226 -15.22 1.65 1.55
N LYS A 227 -14.01 1.91 2.00
CA LYS A 227 -12.89 0.97 1.97
C LYS A 227 -12.73 0.31 3.32
N ARG A 228 -12.50 -0.98 3.32
CA ARG A 228 -12.21 -1.79 4.51
C ARG A 228 -10.71 -2.05 4.57
N LEU A 229 -9.98 -1.19 5.29
CA LEU A 229 -8.54 -1.25 5.39
C LEU A 229 -8.12 -2.42 6.28
N GLN A 230 -7.14 -3.20 5.81
CA GLN A 230 -6.71 -4.47 6.41
C GLN A 230 -5.33 -4.32 7.03
N LEU A 231 -5.15 -4.90 8.23
CA LEU A 231 -3.85 -5.23 8.80
C LEU A 231 -3.53 -6.67 8.41
N ILE A 232 -2.34 -6.90 7.91
CA ILE A 232 -1.86 -8.22 7.47
C ILE A 232 -0.49 -8.47 8.07
N TRP A 233 -0.26 -9.67 8.60
CA TRP A 233 1.04 -10.11 9.10
C TRP A 233 1.23 -11.60 8.91
N ARG A 234 2.49 -12.05 8.84
CA ARG A 234 2.79 -13.47 8.76
C ARG A 234 2.38 -14.16 10.05
N LYS A 235 1.72 -15.32 9.93
CA LYS A 235 1.36 -16.14 11.10
C LYS A 235 2.61 -16.47 11.90
N PRO A 236 2.69 -16.07 13.17
CA PRO A 236 3.82 -16.43 13.99
C PRO A 236 3.78 -17.92 14.31
N PRO A 237 4.94 -18.59 14.44
CA PRO A 237 4.98 -19.98 14.88
C PRO A 237 4.52 -20.12 16.33
N GLY A 238 3.66 -21.10 16.60
CA GLY A 238 3.15 -21.35 17.97
C GLY A 238 2.23 -20.27 18.49
N ASN A 239 2.38 -19.90 19.75
CA ASN A 239 1.57 -18.89 20.46
C ASN A 239 2.25 -17.50 20.51
N LEU A 240 3.11 -17.17 19.57
CA LEU A 240 3.73 -15.87 19.51
C LEU A 240 2.71 -14.78 19.11
N HIS A 241 2.94 -13.57 19.59
CA HIS A 241 2.08 -12.42 19.30
C HIS A 241 2.40 -11.81 17.93
N PRO A 242 1.44 -11.08 17.32
CA PRO A 242 1.72 -10.29 16.14
C PRO A 242 2.81 -9.23 16.41
N PRO A 243 3.44 -8.67 15.37
CA PRO A 243 4.41 -7.57 15.49
C PRO A 243 3.91 -6.47 16.41
N GLY A 244 4.80 -5.79 17.12
CA GLY A 244 4.45 -4.82 18.17
C GLY A 244 3.63 -3.65 17.62
N PHE A 245 4.00 -3.14 16.44
CA PHE A 245 3.25 -2.07 15.79
C PHE A 245 1.85 -2.53 15.33
N VAL A 246 1.73 -3.76 14.81
CA VAL A 246 0.41 -4.33 14.46
C VAL A 246 -0.48 -4.43 15.69
N ARG A 247 0.06 -4.91 16.80
CA ARG A 247 -0.68 -5.00 18.08
C ARG A 247 -1.13 -3.61 18.56
N HIS A 248 -0.26 -2.62 18.49
CA HIS A 248 -0.61 -1.24 18.82
C HIS A 248 -1.77 -0.71 17.96
N LEU A 249 -1.74 -0.96 16.64
CA LEU A 249 -2.84 -0.57 15.74
C LEU A 249 -4.15 -1.29 16.04
N LEU A 250 -4.10 -2.55 16.47
CA LEU A 250 -5.29 -3.30 16.87
C LEU A 250 -5.89 -2.77 18.18
N GLU A 251 -5.05 -2.47 19.17
CA GLU A 251 -5.46 -1.89 20.45
C GLU A 251 -6.14 -0.52 20.24
N GLU A 252 -5.58 0.33 19.37
CA GLU A 252 -6.17 1.63 19.02
C GLU A 252 -7.51 1.49 18.27
N ALA A 253 -7.63 0.47 17.40
CA ALA A 253 -8.87 0.20 16.68
C ALA A 253 -9.99 -0.26 17.64
N ASP A 254 -9.67 -1.11 18.61
CA ASP A 254 -10.62 -1.60 19.62
C ASP A 254 -11.10 -0.50 20.57
N LEU A 255 -10.31 0.56 20.78
CA LEU A 255 -10.68 1.73 21.60
C LEU A 255 -11.57 2.74 20.85
N ALA A 256 -11.59 2.68 19.52
CA ALA A 256 -12.32 3.63 18.66
C ALA A 256 -13.70 3.11 18.20
N GLY A 257 -14.02 1.84 18.45
CA GLY A 257 -15.28 1.16 18.07
C GLY A 257 -16.21 1.01 19.24
#